data_8d9b4927b26e3cda74ebf2dd84dfea77
#
_entry.id   8d9b4927b26e3cda74ebf2dd84dfea77
#
_cell.length_a   1.000
_cell.length_b   1.000
_cell.length_c   1.000
_cell.angle_alpha   90.00
_cell.angle_beta   90.00
_cell.angle_gamma   90.00
#
_symmetry.space_group_name_H-M   'P 1'
#
loop_
_entity.id
_entity.type
_entity.pdbx_description
1 polymer ?
#
loop_
_entity_poly.entity_id
_entity_poly.type
_entity_poly.pdbx_seq_one_letter_code
_entity_poly.pdbx_strand_id
1 'polypeptide(L)'
;MNQVEVKRRQIQSFSYVLVCINIWVFGKSIGDNGLGYLAAAVLVFALFWVLTGKNLPDRMGRMLRGRNARGQYRNVSRMRKNMMLFQIAEGLLGTVLCMSLGWILLEKVFLVPYGSMILWILSPALFLRCIQSVFLGYFQSEGSEMPSAVSSVLRQVFFLGLGLVFLGIFRNYGEKVSLLLKRTDFTSMYGAMGIAVGMLLSEVLVLLFVFVIYRGSMAGRREAESGMKGTDSFSSQLRTLLIPMGGDILRDMFLLLPLWIGLLFFQKRSADIYASVSAYGIFVGRYLITILMPVAILSAGILPGVA
;
A
#
# COMPACT_ATOMS: atom_id res chain seq x y z
N MET A 1 -0.23 -0.02 30.21
CA MET A 1 -0.14 -0.33 28.75
C MET A 1 0.30 -1.77 28.60
N ASN A 2 -0.41 -2.58 27.78
CA ASN A 2 -0.14 -4.02 27.69
C ASN A 2 1.18 -4.24 26.93
N GLN A 3 2.08 -5.11 27.38
CA GLN A 3 3.38 -5.36 26.73
C GLN A 3 3.25 -5.69 25.24
N VAL A 4 2.15 -6.32 24.83
CA VAL A 4 1.84 -6.65 23.44
C VAL A 4 1.60 -5.39 22.59
N GLU A 5 0.93 -4.37 23.16
CA GLU A 5 0.71 -3.10 22.45
C GLU A 5 2.00 -2.31 22.26
N VAL A 6 2.88 -2.32 23.26
CA VAL A 6 4.20 -1.68 23.15
C VAL A 6 5.01 -2.31 22.03
N LYS A 7 5.12 -3.64 22.00
CA LYS A 7 5.83 -4.38 20.95
C LYS A 7 5.24 -4.10 19.56
N ARG A 8 3.91 -4.07 19.44
CA ARG A 8 3.23 -3.74 18.19
C ARG A 8 3.61 -2.36 17.68
N ARG A 9 3.55 -1.32 18.54
CA ARG A 9 3.94 0.05 18.19
C ARG A 9 5.41 0.13 17.74
N GLN A 10 6.31 -0.55 18.45
CA GLN A 10 7.72 -0.62 18.08
C GLN A 10 7.93 -1.25 16.69
N ILE A 11 7.25 -2.37 16.39
CA ILE A 11 7.31 -3.01 15.08
C ILE A 11 6.78 -2.09 13.97
N GLN A 12 5.68 -1.40 14.24
CA GLN A 12 5.09 -0.46 13.29
C GLN A 12 6.02 0.75 13.04
N SER A 13 6.65 1.29 14.08
CA SER A 13 7.64 2.36 13.97
C SER A 13 8.85 1.94 13.14
N PHE A 14 9.33 0.71 13.35
CA PHE A 14 10.41 0.13 12.56
C PHE A 14 10.05 0.04 11.06
N SER A 15 8.78 -0.26 10.74
CA SER A 15 8.30 -0.22 9.36
C SER A 15 8.44 1.17 8.72
N TYR A 16 8.13 2.25 9.45
CA TYR A 16 8.31 3.62 8.93
C TYR A 16 9.78 3.98 8.72
N VAL A 17 10.67 3.55 9.61
CA VAL A 17 12.12 3.72 9.42
C VAL A 17 12.59 3.01 8.16
N LEU A 18 12.13 1.78 7.92
CA LEU A 18 12.44 1.04 6.69
C LEU A 18 11.92 1.74 5.43
N VAL A 19 10.75 2.39 5.47
CA VAL A 19 10.26 3.23 4.34
C VAL A 19 11.26 4.34 4.04
N CYS A 20 11.76 5.04 5.06
CA CYS A 20 12.75 6.12 4.87
C CYS A 20 14.06 5.57 4.28
N ILE A 21 14.53 4.41 4.75
CA ILE A 21 15.70 3.72 4.20
C ILE A 21 15.47 3.37 2.72
N ASN A 22 14.32 2.81 2.38
CA ASN A 22 13.97 2.48 1.00
C ASN A 22 13.99 3.71 0.09
N ILE A 23 13.37 4.81 0.51
CA ILE A 23 13.37 6.07 -0.26
C ILE A 23 14.81 6.58 -0.47
N TRP A 24 15.64 6.54 0.57
CA TRP A 24 17.02 6.98 0.51
C TRP A 24 17.88 6.11 -0.40
N VAL A 25 17.79 4.78 -0.26
CA VAL A 25 18.57 3.80 -1.05
C VAL A 25 18.17 3.89 -2.53
N PHE A 26 16.87 3.86 -2.82
CA PHE A 26 16.40 3.94 -4.20
C PHE A 26 16.67 5.32 -4.80
N GLY A 27 16.48 6.42 -4.07
CA GLY A 27 16.80 7.76 -4.55
C GLY A 27 18.27 7.90 -4.95
N LYS A 28 19.20 7.33 -4.17
CA LYS A 28 20.63 7.30 -4.54
C LYS A 28 20.91 6.42 -5.77
N SER A 29 20.14 5.35 -5.95
CA SER A 29 20.41 4.37 -7.00
C SER A 29 19.86 4.76 -8.37
N ILE A 30 18.67 5.40 -8.43
CA ILE A 30 18.01 5.79 -9.69
C ILE A 30 18.10 7.29 -9.98
N GLY A 31 18.64 8.07 -9.03
CA GLY A 31 18.68 9.53 -9.11
C GLY A 31 17.32 10.20 -8.96
N ASP A 32 17.33 11.52 -8.96
CA ASP A 32 16.15 12.34 -8.69
C ASP A 32 15.05 12.18 -9.77
N ASN A 33 15.44 12.03 -11.02
CA ASN A 33 14.52 11.77 -12.13
C ASN A 33 13.75 10.45 -11.93
N GLY A 34 14.46 9.36 -11.67
CA GLY A 34 13.84 8.06 -11.44
C GLY A 34 12.94 8.06 -10.22
N LEU A 35 13.35 8.75 -9.14
CA LEU A 35 12.52 8.91 -7.95
C LEU A 35 11.24 9.70 -8.25
N GLY A 36 11.31 10.73 -9.11
CA GLY A 36 10.14 11.50 -9.52
C GLY A 36 9.13 10.66 -10.29
N TYR A 37 9.57 9.84 -11.25
CA TYR A 37 8.71 8.91 -11.99
C TYR A 37 8.04 7.90 -11.04
N LEU A 38 8.83 7.28 -10.17
CA LEU A 38 8.34 6.31 -9.20
C LEU A 38 7.33 6.94 -8.24
N ALA A 39 7.65 8.13 -7.71
CA ALA A 39 6.80 8.85 -6.76
C ALA A 39 5.46 9.24 -7.36
N ALA A 40 5.44 9.73 -8.60
CA ALA A 40 4.20 10.07 -9.30
C ALA A 40 3.31 8.84 -9.51
N ALA A 41 3.89 7.72 -9.97
CA ALA A 41 3.15 6.47 -10.16
C ALA A 41 2.63 5.90 -8.83
N VAL A 42 3.45 5.90 -7.77
CA VAL A 42 3.04 5.46 -6.43
C VAL A 42 1.96 6.36 -5.84
N LEU A 43 1.98 7.66 -6.11
CA LEU A 43 0.94 8.59 -5.65
C LEU A 43 -0.43 8.26 -6.27
N VAL A 44 -0.48 8.00 -7.59
CA VAL A 44 -1.71 7.59 -8.27
C VAL A 44 -2.16 6.21 -7.78
N PHE A 45 -1.24 5.27 -7.62
CA PHE A 45 -1.53 3.96 -7.01
C PHE A 45 -2.12 4.10 -5.59
N ALA A 46 -1.55 4.99 -4.76
CA ALA A 46 -2.03 5.24 -3.40
C ALA A 46 -3.46 5.80 -3.38
N LEU A 47 -3.84 6.63 -4.35
CA LEU A 47 -5.23 7.09 -4.50
C LEU A 47 -6.18 5.91 -4.65
N PHE A 48 -5.91 5.02 -5.62
CA PHE A 48 -6.77 3.86 -5.84
C PHE A 48 -6.76 2.91 -4.64
N TRP A 49 -5.62 2.76 -3.96
CA TRP A 49 -5.54 1.97 -2.73
C TRP A 49 -6.38 2.54 -1.59
N VAL A 50 -6.41 3.86 -1.41
CA VAL A 50 -7.27 4.54 -0.43
C VAL A 50 -8.75 4.33 -0.75
N LEU A 51 -9.11 4.38 -2.03
CA LEU A 51 -10.49 4.20 -2.48
C LEU A 51 -11.00 2.78 -2.30
N THR A 52 -10.13 1.76 -2.44
CA THR A 52 -10.53 0.35 -2.44
C THR A 52 -10.38 -0.31 -1.06
N GLY A 53 -9.20 -0.67 -0.64
CA GLY A 53 -9.01 -1.64 0.44
C GLY A 53 -8.30 -1.15 1.71
N LYS A 54 -7.75 0.08 1.73
CA LYS A 54 -6.88 0.56 2.82
C LYS A 54 -7.53 0.48 4.20
N ASN A 55 -8.77 0.93 4.30
CA ASN A 55 -9.48 1.08 5.58
C ASN A 55 -10.33 -0.16 5.95
N LEU A 56 -10.39 -1.15 5.07
CA LEU A 56 -11.18 -2.36 5.28
C LEU A 56 -10.74 -3.18 6.50
N PRO A 57 -9.44 -3.45 6.76
CA PRO A 57 -9.03 -4.30 7.87
C PRO A 57 -9.56 -3.80 9.21
N ASP A 58 -9.41 -2.51 9.48
CA ASP A 58 -9.82 -1.89 10.74
C ASP A 58 -11.35 -1.90 10.93
N ARG A 59 -12.08 -1.63 9.87
CA ARG A 59 -13.55 -1.62 9.90
C ARG A 59 -14.11 -3.02 10.05
N MET A 60 -13.61 -3.95 9.24
CA MET A 60 -13.99 -5.36 9.31
C MET A 60 -13.62 -5.95 10.67
N GLY A 61 -12.42 -5.66 11.18
CA GLY A 61 -11.95 -6.10 12.48
C GLY A 61 -12.89 -5.68 13.62
N ARG A 62 -13.28 -4.40 13.68
CA ARG A 62 -14.24 -3.90 14.68
C ARG A 62 -15.62 -4.56 14.57
N MET A 63 -16.14 -4.69 13.36
CA MET A 63 -17.46 -5.26 13.11
C MET A 63 -17.52 -6.75 13.46
N LEU A 64 -16.51 -7.53 13.09
CA LEU A 64 -16.43 -8.95 13.41
C LEU A 64 -16.22 -9.18 14.93
N ARG A 65 -15.38 -8.35 15.58
CA ARG A 65 -15.16 -8.41 17.04
C ARG A 65 -16.47 -8.23 17.81
N GLY A 66 -17.30 -7.26 17.42
CA GLY A 66 -18.60 -7.03 18.04
C GLY A 66 -19.56 -8.21 17.88
N ARG A 67 -19.49 -8.96 16.79
CA ARG A 67 -20.30 -10.18 16.55
C ARG A 67 -19.75 -11.40 17.28
N ASN A 68 -18.42 -11.54 17.32
CA ASN A 68 -17.77 -12.58 18.12
C ASN A 68 -18.13 -12.46 19.60
N ALA A 69 -18.14 -11.24 20.16
CA ALA A 69 -18.54 -10.98 21.54
C ALA A 69 -20.01 -11.36 21.84
N ARG A 70 -20.87 -11.38 20.83
CA ARG A 70 -22.29 -11.81 20.93
C ARG A 70 -22.50 -13.30 20.62
N GLY A 71 -21.43 -14.08 20.41
CA GLY A 71 -21.51 -15.51 20.08
C GLY A 71 -22.02 -15.82 18.67
N GLN A 72 -22.06 -14.84 17.77
CA GLN A 72 -22.60 -14.98 16.40
C GLN A 72 -21.55 -15.53 15.41
N TYR A 73 -20.91 -16.63 15.73
CA TYR A 73 -19.77 -17.19 14.97
C TYR A 73 -20.11 -17.50 13.50
N ARG A 74 -21.34 -17.96 13.22
CA ARG A 74 -21.78 -18.27 11.86
C ARG A 74 -21.95 -17.00 10.99
N ASN A 75 -22.47 -15.91 11.59
CA ASN A 75 -22.54 -14.62 10.91
C ASN A 75 -21.14 -14.09 10.60
N VAL A 76 -20.19 -14.28 11.50
CA VAL A 76 -18.78 -13.92 11.32
C VAL A 76 -18.16 -14.69 10.14
N SER A 77 -18.36 -16.01 10.08
CA SER A 77 -17.85 -16.85 8.99
C SER A 77 -18.44 -16.47 7.64
N ARG A 78 -19.77 -16.27 7.59
CA ARG A 78 -20.47 -15.82 6.38
C ARG A 78 -20.01 -14.45 5.92
N MET A 79 -19.87 -13.50 6.86
CA MET A 79 -19.41 -12.15 6.56
C MET A 79 -17.98 -12.16 6.00
N ARG A 80 -17.07 -12.96 6.57
CA ARG A 80 -15.72 -13.11 6.05
C ARG A 80 -15.69 -13.59 4.61
N LYS A 81 -16.51 -14.60 4.24
CA LYS A 81 -16.63 -15.09 2.87
C LYS A 81 -17.18 -14.02 1.94
N ASN A 82 -18.22 -13.33 2.37
CA ASN A 82 -18.82 -12.24 1.60
C ASN A 82 -17.86 -11.08 1.36
N MET A 83 -17.06 -10.71 2.38
CA MET A 83 -16.04 -9.67 2.25
C MET A 83 -14.89 -10.11 1.34
N MET A 84 -14.53 -11.39 1.35
CA MET A 84 -13.52 -11.91 0.42
C MET A 84 -14.00 -11.80 -1.04
N LEU A 85 -15.24 -12.20 -1.34
CA LEU A 85 -15.81 -12.07 -2.67
C LEU A 85 -15.91 -10.61 -3.11
N PHE A 86 -16.35 -9.73 -2.21
CA PHE A 86 -16.42 -8.30 -2.47
C PHE A 86 -15.05 -7.72 -2.77
N GLN A 87 -14.02 -8.05 -1.97
CA GLN A 87 -12.67 -7.52 -2.16
C GLN A 87 -11.96 -8.08 -3.39
N ILE A 88 -12.28 -9.30 -3.82
CA ILE A 88 -11.82 -9.83 -5.10
C ILE A 88 -12.41 -9.00 -6.25
N ALA A 89 -13.71 -8.76 -6.23
CA ALA A 89 -14.38 -7.95 -7.26
C ALA A 89 -13.89 -6.50 -7.26
N GLU A 90 -13.83 -5.86 -6.09
CA GLU A 90 -13.36 -4.49 -5.91
C GLU A 90 -11.88 -4.35 -6.30
N GLY A 91 -11.03 -5.30 -5.92
CA GLY A 91 -9.61 -5.29 -6.26
C GLY A 91 -9.37 -5.45 -7.76
N LEU A 92 -10.12 -6.32 -8.44
CA LEU A 92 -10.05 -6.45 -9.90
C LEU A 92 -10.52 -5.17 -10.60
N LEU A 93 -11.68 -4.65 -10.21
CA LEU A 93 -12.20 -3.40 -10.75
C LEU A 93 -11.24 -2.23 -10.48
N GLY A 94 -10.73 -2.11 -9.27
CA GLY A 94 -9.76 -1.10 -8.88
C GLY A 94 -8.46 -1.19 -9.67
N THR A 95 -7.97 -2.40 -9.95
CA THR A 95 -6.79 -2.61 -10.80
C THR A 95 -7.04 -2.12 -12.22
N VAL A 96 -8.17 -2.49 -12.84
CA VAL A 96 -8.52 -2.05 -14.20
C VAL A 96 -8.69 -0.53 -14.25
N LEU A 97 -9.37 0.07 -13.27
CA LEU A 97 -9.53 1.51 -13.16
C LEU A 97 -8.18 2.22 -12.93
N CYS A 98 -7.31 1.65 -12.10
CA CYS A 98 -5.96 2.18 -11.88
C CYS A 98 -5.12 2.17 -13.18
N MET A 99 -5.22 1.13 -13.99
CA MET A 99 -4.54 1.07 -15.28
C MET A 99 -5.07 2.08 -16.29
N SER A 100 -6.40 2.21 -16.40
CA SER A 100 -7.06 3.06 -17.40
C SER A 100 -7.10 4.53 -16.99
N LEU A 101 -7.72 4.86 -15.86
CA LEU A 101 -7.82 6.23 -15.37
C LEU A 101 -6.47 6.76 -14.86
N GLY A 102 -5.65 5.89 -14.28
CA GLY A 102 -4.33 6.25 -13.80
C GLY A 102 -3.40 6.67 -14.94
N TRP A 103 -3.49 6.04 -16.11
CA TRP A 103 -2.81 6.50 -17.32
C TRP A 103 -3.20 7.92 -17.68
N ILE A 104 -4.51 8.22 -17.73
CA ILE A 104 -5.01 9.57 -18.03
C ILE A 104 -4.49 10.59 -17.01
N LEU A 105 -4.53 10.24 -15.72
CA LEU A 105 -4.05 11.11 -14.64
C LEU A 105 -2.54 11.43 -14.82
N LEU A 106 -1.71 10.41 -15.04
CA LEU A 106 -0.26 10.60 -15.13
C LEU A 106 0.15 11.36 -16.40
N GLU A 107 -0.36 10.98 -17.56
CA GLU A 107 0.12 11.54 -18.83
C GLU A 107 -0.62 12.80 -19.27
N LYS A 108 -1.92 12.94 -18.94
CA LYS A 108 -2.73 14.07 -19.40
C LYS A 108 -2.90 15.16 -18.33
N VAL A 109 -3.04 14.78 -17.07
CA VAL A 109 -3.27 15.73 -15.97
C VAL A 109 -1.94 16.17 -15.35
N PHE A 110 -1.08 15.21 -15.00
CA PHE A 110 0.20 15.48 -14.34
C PHE A 110 1.36 15.64 -15.33
N LEU A 111 1.16 15.38 -16.61
CA LEU A 111 2.17 15.53 -17.66
C LEU A 111 3.49 14.79 -17.33
N VAL A 112 3.40 13.63 -16.69
CA VAL A 112 4.55 12.76 -16.40
C VAL A 112 4.68 11.73 -17.53
N PRO A 113 5.57 11.96 -18.51
CA PRO A 113 5.71 11.07 -19.66
C PRO A 113 6.20 9.70 -19.19
N TYR A 114 5.64 8.64 -19.76
CA TYR A 114 5.98 7.24 -19.43
C TYR A 114 5.73 6.79 -17.97
N GLY A 115 5.19 7.65 -17.11
CA GLY A 115 4.82 7.28 -15.72
C GLY A 115 3.77 6.17 -15.67
N SER A 116 2.94 6.08 -16.70
CA SER A 116 1.93 5.02 -16.87
C SER A 116 2.53 3.62 -16.93
N MET A 117 3.70 3.43 -17.52
CA MET A 117 4.37 2.12 -17.58
C MET A 117 4.72 1.60 -16.19
N ILE A 118 5.19 2.47 -15.31
CA ILE A 118 5.47 2.12 -13.90
C ILE A 118 4.17 1.79 -13.18
N LEU A 119 3.12 2.58 -13.40
CA LEU A 119 1.81 2.37 -12.79
C LEU A 119 1.18 1.05 -13.25
N TRP A 120 1.31 0.66 -14.50
CA TRP A 120 0.81 -0.61 -15.01
C TRP A 120 1.47 -1.81 -14.32
N ILE A 121 2.76 -1.72 -14.04
CA ILE A 121 3.49 -2.73 -13.27
C ILE A 121 2.96 -2.79 -11.81
N LEU A 122 2.66 -1.62 -11.21
CA LEU A 122 2.18 -1.55 -9.82
C LEU A 122 0.71 -1.93 -9.68
N SER A 123 -0.12 -1.72 -10.69
CA SER A 123 -1.57 -1.88 -10.60
C SER A 123 -2.02 -3.26 -10.08
N PRO A 124 -1.42 -4.42 -10.48
CA PRO A 124 -1.80 -5.72 -9.92
C PRO A 124 -1.56 -5.84 -8.42
N ALA A 125 -0.64 -5.06 -7.85
CA ALA A 125 -0.42 -5.03 -6.40
C ALA A 125 -1.65 -4.53 -5.64
N LEU A 126 -2.52 -3.73 -6.26
CA LEU A 126 -3.78 -3.30 -5.67
C LEU A 126 -4.70 -4.49 -5.38
N PHE A 127 -4.87 -5.39 -6.35
CA PHE A 127 -5.65 -6.62 -6.19
C PHE A 127 -5.11 -7.48 -5.03
N LEU A 128 -3.79 -7.66 -4.98
CA LEU A 128 -3.16 -8.45 -3.91
C LEU A 128 -3.41 -7.80 -2.53
N ARG A 129 -3.31 -6.49 -2.43
CA ARG A 129 -3.59 -5.74 -1.18
C ARG A 129 -5.06 -5.84 -0.76
N CYS A 130 -6.00 -5.85 -1.70
CA CYS A 130 -7.41 -6.04 -1.40
C CYS A 130 -7.66 -7.41 -0.75
N ILE A 131 -7.05 -8.47 -1.25
CA ILE A 131 -7.13 -9.80 -0.63
C ILE A 131 -6.46 -9.82 0.75
N GLN A 132 -5.27 -9.24 0.88
CA GLN A 132 -4.57 -9.13 2.18
C GLN A 132 -5.43 -8.41 3.22
N SER A 133 -6.16 -7.37 2.84
CA SER A 133 -6.98 -6.57 3.74
C SER A 133 -8.05 -7.40 4.47
N VAL A 134 -8.62 -8.41 3.82
CA VAL A 134 -9.60 -9.32 4.43
C VAL A 134 -8.94 -10.23 5.46
N PHE A 135 -7.78 -10.78 5.15
CA PHE A 135 -7.05 -11.62 6.11
C PHE A 135 -6.60 -10.82 7.33
N LEU A 136 -6.09 -9.60 7.13
CA LEU A 136 -5.68 -8.73 8.22
C LEU A 136 -6.88 -8.30 9.08
N GLY A 137 -8.02 -7.99 8.46
CA GLY A 137 -9.27 -7.69 9.17
C GLY A 137 -9.76 -8.86 10.04
N TYR A 138 -9.57 -10.09 9.57
CA TYR A 138 -9.84 -11.29 10.38
C TYR A 138 -8.95 -11.34 11.62
N PHE A 139 -7.63 -11.18 11.50
CA PHE A 139 -6.73 -11.18 12.65
C PHE A 139 -7.05 -10.06 13.64
N GLN A 140 -7.38 -8.89 13.16
CA GLN A 140 -7.81 -7.77 14.01
C GLN A 140 -9.10 -8.09 14.76
N SER A 141 -10.03 -8.86 14.18
CA SER A 141 -11.26 -9.29 14.86
C SER A 141 -11.01 -10.22 16.03
N GLU A 142 -9.92 -10.97 15.98
CA GLU A 142 -9.45 -11.87 17.04
C GLU A 142 -8.64 -11.14 18.14
N GLY A 143 -8.50 -9.82 18.02
CA GLY A 143 -7.69 -9.01 18.94
C GLY A 143 -6.19 -9.07 18.67
N SER A 144 -5.74 -9.76 17.60
CA SER A 144 -4.34 -9.86 17.23
C SER A 144 -4.03 -8.87 16.10
N GLU A 145 -3.40 -7.76 16.43
CA GLU A 145 -2.92 -6.78 15.43
C GLU A 145 -1.44 -7.04 15.03
N MET A 146 -0.79 -8.01 15.67
CA MET A 146 0.61 -8.38 15.39
C MET A 146 0.84 -8.83 13.94
N PRO A 147 -0.02 -9.66 13.30
CA PRO A 147 0.16 -10.03 11.89
C PRO A 147 0.18 -8.83 10.95
N SER A 148 -0.61 -7.79 11.25
CA SER A 148 -0.63 -6.54 10.47
C SER A 148 0.70 -5.77 10.62
N ALA A 149 1.22 -5.63 11.83
CA ALA A 149 2.50 -4.96 12.07
C ALA A 149 3.68 -5.71 11.44
N VAL A 150 3.73 -7.03 11.60
CA VAL A 150 4.78 -7.86 11.00
C VAL A 150 4.72 -7.84 9.49
N SER A 151 3.53 -7.93 8.88
CA SER A 151 3.38 -7.87 7.42
C SER A 151 3.84 -6.54 6.85
N SER A 152 3.68 -5.43 7.57
CA SER A 152 4.19 -4.12 7.13
C SER A 152 5.71 -4.06 7.11
N VAL A 153 6.38 -4.65 8.09
CA VAL A 153 7.86 -4.76 8.13
C VAL A 153 8.36 -5.68 7.01
N LEU A 154 7.78 -6.88 6.87
CA LEU A 154 8.17 -7.83 5.83
C LEU A 154 8.02 -7.23 4.43
N ARG A 155 6.94 -6.45 4.20
CA ARG A 155 6.75 -5.72 2.95
C ARG A 155 7.93 -4.82 2.63
N GLN A 156 8.41 -4.05 3.60
CA GLN A 156 9.52 -3.13 3.39
C GLN A 156 10.86 -3.85 3.18
N VAL A 157 11.10 -4.94 3.90
CA VAL A 157 12.31 -5.76 3.76
C VAL A 157 12.34 -6.45 2.39
N PHE A 158 11.24 -7.11 1.99
CA PHE A 158 11.14 -7.73 0.66
C PHE A 158 11.22 -6.69 -0.46
N PHE A 159 10.58 -5.54 -0.28
CA PHE A 159 10.65 -4.45 -1.24
C PHE A 159 12.08 -3.94 -1.42
N LEU A 160 12.84 -3.76 -0.35
CA LEU A 160 14.24 -3.37 -0.44
C LEU A 160 15.06 -4.41 -1.23
N GLY A 161 14.99 -5.67 -0.82
CA GLY A 161 15.77 -6.75 -1.44
C GLY A 161 15.42 -6.96 -2.91
N LEU A 162 14.14 -7.19 -3.20
CA LEU A 162 13.66 -7.41 -4.57
C LEU A 162 13.79 -6.15 -5.43
N GLY A 163 13.52 -4.98 -4.84
CA GLY A 163 13.67 -3.70 -5.54
C GLY A 163 15.08 -3.48 -6.02
N LEU A 164 16.12 -3.78 -5.20
CA LEU A 164 17.52 -3.66 -5.62
C LEU A 164 17.90 -4.67 -6.70
N VAL A 165 17.43 -5.92 -6.61
CA VAL A 165 17.69 -6.94 -7.62
C VAL A 165 17.13 -6.53 -8.97
N PHE A 166 15.83 -6.19 -9.02
CA PHE A 166 15.18 -5.81 -10.26
C PHE A 166 15.63 -4.44 -10.78
N LEU A 167 15.99 -3.52 -9.89
CA LEU A 167 16.64 -2.27 -10.27
C LEU A 167 17.91 -2.56 -11.11
N GLY A 168 18.79 -3.45 -10.65
CA GLY A 168 20.01 -3.79 -11.37
C GLY A 168 19.74 -4.36 -12.76
N ILE A 169 18.77 -5.28 -12.87
CA ILE A 169 18.39 -5.91 -14.14
C ILE A 169 17.82 -4.86 -15.11
N PHE A 170 16.86 -4.07 -14.67
CA PHE A 170 16.18 -3.09 -15.52
C PHE A 170 17.07 -1.90 -15.87
N ARG A 171 17.93 -1.47 -14.96
CA ARG A 171 18.91 -0.41 -15.22
C ARG A 171 19.88 -0.78 -16.34
N ASN A 172 20.43 -2.00 -16.32
CA ASN A 172 21.31 -2.49 -17.41
C ASN A 172 20.59 -2.51 -18.76
N TYR A 173 19.28 -2.85 -18.76
CA TYR A 173 18.47 -2.77 -19.96
C TYR A 173 18.23 -1.30 -20.38
N GLY A 174 17.90 -0.43 -19.45
CA GLY A 174 17.71 0.99 -19.65
C GLY A 174 18.95 1.69 -20.21
N GLU A 175 20.16 1.31 -19.80
CA GLU A 175 21.43 1.83 -20.34
C GLU A 175 21.56 1.50 -21.83
N LYS A 176 21.24 0.27 -22.25
CA LYS A 176 21.26 -0.12 -23.68
C LYS A 176 20.24 0.69 -24.49
N VAL A 177 19.03 0.88 -23.97
CA VAL A 177 17.99 1.68 -24.62
C VAL A 177 18.42 3.16 -24.71
N SER A 178 19.02 3.70 -23.66
CA SER A 178 19.55 5.07 -23.61
C SER A 178 20.62 5.31 -24.67
N LEU A 179 21.52 4.36 -24.87
CA LEU A 179 22.55 4.41 -25.92
C LEU A 179 21.96 4.38 -27.32
N LEU A 180 20.97 3.53 -27.57
CA LEU A 180 20.28 3.43 -28.86
C LEU A 180 19.52 4.69 -29.22
N LEU A 181 18.81 5.27 -28.25
CA LEU A 181 17.97 6.46 -28.46
C LEU A 181 18.71 7.78 -28.23
N LYS A 182 19.98 7.75 -27.85
CA LYS A 182 20.83 8.92 -27.52
C LYS A 182 20.16 9.83 -26.45
N ARG A 183 19.49 9.24 -25.45
CA ARG A 183 18.79 9.95 -24.38
C ARG A 183 19.10 9.28 -23.03
N THR A 184 19.49 10.10 -22.04
CA THR A 184 19.93 9.61 -20.73
C THR A 184 18.77 9.28 -19.77
N ASP A 185 17.57 9.77 -20.05
CA ASP A 185 16.41 9.66 -19.13
C ASP A 185 15.89 8.24 -18.97
N PHE A 186 16.07 7.40 -20.01
CA PHE A 186 15.56 6.03 -20.01
C PHE A 186 16.23 5.15 -18.96
N THR A 187 17.49 5.36 -18.62
CA THR A 187 18.18 4.61 -17.58
C THR A 187 17.48 4.76 -16.23
N SER A 188 17.13 5.99 -15.84
CA SER A 188 16.44 6.29 -14.60
C SER A 188 14.98 5.76 -14.60
N MET A 189 14.29 5.87 -15.72
CA MET A 189 12.92 5.38 -15.89
C MET A 189 12.85 3.85 -15.81
N TYR A 190 13.72 3.14 -16.53
CA TYR A 190 13.79 1.67 -16.42
C TYR A 190 14.22 1.21 -15.03
N GLY A 191 15.11 1.94 -14.36
CA GLY A 191 15.43 1.71 -12.96
C GLY A 191 14.20 1.80 -12.05
N ALA A 192 13.36 2.82 -12.24
CA ALA A 192 12.09 2.98 -11.52
C ALA A 192 11.10 1.85 -11.81
N MET A 193 11.03 1.36 -13.07
CA MET A 193 10.23 0.17 -13.43
C MET A 193 10.72 -1.07 -12.68
N GLY A 194 12.03 -1.29 -12.58
CA GLY A 194 12.60 -2.40 -11.82
C GLY A 194 12.20 -2.35 -10.35
N ILE A 195 12.25 -1.17 -9.73
CA ILE A 195 11.78 -0.98 -8.36
C ILE A 195 10.28 -1.29 -8.23
N ALA A 196 9.46 -0.89 -9.21
CA ALA A 196 8.03 -1.19 -9.23
C ALA A 196 7.74 -2.70 -9.30
N VAL A 197 8.52 -3.46 -10.10
CA VAL A 197 8.46 -4.93 -10.11
C VAL A 197 8.81 -5.50 -8.72
N GLY A 198 9.87 -5.00 -8.09
CA GLY A 198 10.23 -5.39 -6.72
C GLY A 198 9.11 -5.13 -5.72
N MET A 199 8.42 -3.99 -5.84
CA MET A 199 7.26 -3.66 -5.01
C MET A 199 6.09 -4.63 -5.25
N LEU A 200 5.76 -4.96 -6.49
CA LEU A 200 4.72 -5.94 -6.82
C LEU A 200 5.03 -7.31 -6.22
N LEU A 201 6.26 -7.80 -6.42
CA LEU A 201 6.66 -9.11 -5.90
C LEU A 201 6.71 -9.14 -4.36
N SER A 202 7.05 -8.05 -3.71
CA SER A 202 6.97 -7.94 -2.25
C SER A 202 5.53 -8.13 -1.76
N GLU A 203 4.53 -7.62 -2.48
CA GLU A 203 3.11 -7.85 -2.13
C GLU A 203 2.69 -9.30 -2.29
N VAL A 204 3.23 -10.01 -3.30
CA VAL A 204 2.98 -11.46 -3.46
C VAL A 204 3.53 -12.22 -2.25
N LEU A 205 4.78 -11.95 -1.84
CA LEU A 205 5.39 -12.63 -0.69
C LEU A 205 4.65 -12.34 0.61
N VAL A 206 4.22 -11.09 0.83
CA VAL A 206 3.43 -10.72 2.00
C VAL A 206 2.06 -11.39 1.98
N LEU A 207 1.40 -11.49 0.82
CA LEU A 207 0.14 -12.22 0.70
C LEU A 207 0.31 -13.70 1.07
N LEU A 208 1.37 -14.35 0.58
CA LEU A 208 1.68 -15.74 0.92
C LEU A 208 1.92 -15.90 2.43
N PHE A 209 2.71 -15.03 3.04
CA PHE A 209 2.94 -15.03 4.48
C PHE A 209 1.63 -14.92 5.28
N VAL A 210 0.80 -13.91 4.98
CA VAL A 210 -0.47 -13.68 5.67
C VAL A 210 -1.43 -14.84 5.45
N PHE A 211 -1.46 -15.42 4.24
CA PHE A 211 -2.30 -16.58 3.91
C PHE A 211 -1.89 -17.84 4.69
N VAL A 212 -0.60 -18.11 4.82
CA VAL A 212 -0.09 -19.28 5.60
C VAL A 212 -0.50 -19.15 7.07
N ILE A 213 -0.30 -17.99 7.68
CA ILE A 213 -0.72 -17.75 9.09
C ILE A 213 -2.23 -17.89 9.21
N TYR A 214 -2.99 -17.32 8.26
CA TYR A 214 -4.45 -17.40 8.25
C TYR A 214 -4.92 -18.87 8.19
N ARG A 215 -4.32 -19.68 7.33
CA ARG A 215 -4.66 -21.10 7.24
C ARG A 215 -4.37 -21.86 8.52
N GLY A 216 -3.23 -21.59 9.16
CA GLY A 216 -2.88 -22.17 10.46
C GLY A 216 -3.86 -21.80 11.57
N SER A 217 -4.29 -20.54 11.63
CA SER A 217 -5.24 -20.07 12.66
C SER A 217 -6.66 -20.62 12.47
N MET A 218 -7.05 -20.99 11.23
CA MET A 218 -8.38 -21.53 10.92
C MET A 218 -8.51 -23.03 11.15
N ALA A 219 -7.41 -23.77 11.22
CA ALA A 219 -7.43 -25.24 11.32
C ALA A 219 -8.15 -25.74 12.61
N GLY A 220 -8.05 -24.99 13.72
CA GLY A 220 -8.70 -25.35 15.00
C GLY A 220 -10.15 -24.89 15.19
N ARG A 221 -10.70 -24.08 14.23
CA ARG A 221 -12.03 -23.45 14.45
C ARG A 221 -13.16 -23.97 13.59
N ARG A 222 -12.89 -24.82 12.61
CA ARG A 222 -13.93 -25.34 11.70
C ARG A 222 -15.05 -26.09 12.41
N GLU A 223 -14.78 -26.68 13.58
CA GLU A 223 -15.75 -27.45 14.34
C GLU A 223 -16.75 -26.59 15.13
N ALA A 224 -16.36 -25.39 15.56
CA ALA A 224 -17.21 -24.50 16.36
C ALA A 224 -18.28 -23.73 15.52
N GLU A 225 -18.11 -23.69 14.19
CA GLU A 225 -18.95 -22.89 13.29
C GLU A 225 -20.22 -23.62 12.80
N SER A 226 -20.40 -24.91 13.08
CA SER A 226 -21.39 -25.80 12.44
C SER A 226 -22.85 -25.68 12.92
N GLY A 227 -23.14 -24.91 13.96
CA GLY A 227 -24.43 -25.03 14.69
C GLY A 227 -25.53 -23.98 14.48
N MET A 228 -25.26 -22.76 13.98
CA MET A 228 -26.25 -21.67 14.01
C MET A 228 -26.56 -21.03 12.62
N LYS A 229 -27.84 -20.73 12.36
CA LYS A 229 -28.26 -20.02 11.13
C LYS A 229 -27.86 -18.55 11.17
N GLY A 230 -27.09 -18.08 10.16
CA GLY A 230 -26.81 -16.65 10.00
C GLY A 230 -28.00 -15.92 9.37
N THR A 231 -28.46 -14.83 9.97
CA THR A 231 -29.66 -14.07 9.56
C THR A 231 -29.37 -12.87 8.71
N ASP A 232 -28.12 -12.35 8.71
CA ASP A 232 -27.77 -11.11 8.02
C ASP A 232 -27.63 -11.27 6.50
N SER A 233 -28.30 -10.38 5.74
CA SER A 233 -28.16 -10.33 4.27
C SER A 233 -26.81 -9.70 3.86
N PHE A 234 -26.32 -10.05 2.67
CA PHE A 234 -25.09 -9.51 2.10
C PHE A 234 -25.12 -7.98 2.00
N SER A 235 -26.23 -7.43 1.50
CA SER A 235 -26.45 -5.99 1.34
C SER A 235 -26.37 -5.23 2.69
N SER A 236 -26.99 -5.78 3.74
CA SER A 236 -26.92 -5.19 5.09
C SER A 236 -25.49 -5.17 5.63
N GLN A 237 -24.73 -6.24 5.41
CA GLN A 237 -23.33 -6.34 5.84
C GLN A 237 -22.45 -5.29 5.12
N LEU A 238 -22.59 -5.16 3.79
CA LEU A 238 -21.88 -4.17 3.00
C LEU A 238 -22.23 -2.74 3.41
N ARG A 239 -23.50 -2.43 3.55
CA ARG A 239 -23.95 -1.08 3.96
C ARG A 239 -23.36 -0.67 5.31
N THR A 240 -23.38 -1.57 6.28
CA THR A 240 -22.81 -1.31 7.61
C THR A 240 -21.29 -1.10 7.58
N LEU A 241 -20.59 -1.69 6.62
CA LEU A 241 -19.15 -1.54 6.43
C LEU A 241 -18.81 -0.27 5.65
N LEU A 242 -19.46 -0.05 4.49
CA LEU A 242 -19.07 0.99 3.53
C LEU A 242 -19.44 2.41 3.99
N ILE A 243 -20.61 2.60 4.62
CA ILE A 243 -21.03 3.94 5.04
C ILE A 243 -19.99 4.61 5.97
N PRO A 244 -19.48 3.94 7.03
CA PRO A 244 -18.48 4.56 7.88
C PRO A 244 -17.09 4.69 7.22
N MET A 245 -16.80 3.93 6.14
CA MET A 245 -15.51 4.04 5.43
C MET A 245 -15.34 5.37 4.71
N GLY A 246 -16.42 6.03 4.30
CA GLY A 246 -16.37 7.30 3.56
C GLY A 246 -15.58 8.39 4.32
N GLY A 247 -15.75 8.51 5.63
CA GLY A 247 -15.00 9.45 6.45
C GLY A 247 -13.50 9.13 6.53
N ASP A 248 -13.13 7.85 6.62
CA ASP A 248 -11.73 7.44 6.63
C ASP A 248 -11.07 7.67 5.26
N ILE A 249 -11.80 7.42 4.17
CA ILE A 249 -11.33 7.70 2.80
C ILE A 249 -11.06 9.20 2.63
N LEU A 250 -11.99 10.06 3.04
CA LEU A 250 -11.80 11.51 2.97
C LEU A 250 -10.59 11.96 3.77
N ARG A 251 -10.42 11.50 5.00
CA ARG A 251 -9.24 11.80 5.82
C ARG A 251 -7.95 11.40 5.11
N ASP A 252 -7.90 10.19 4.54
CA ASP A 252 -6.71 9.69 3.87
C ASP A 252 -6.43 10.42 2.56
N MET A 253 -7.46 10.85 1.85
CA MET A 253 -7.31 11.72 0.67
C MET A 253 -6.71 13.09 1.05
N PHE A 254 -7.14 13.68 2.17
CA PHE A 254 -6.54 14.92 2.68
C PHE A 254 -5.05 14.76 2.99
N LEU A 255 -4.63 13.61 3.51
CA LEU A 255 -3.20 13.34 3.76
C LEU A 255 -2.36 13.24 2.47
N LEU A 256 -2.97 12.89 1.35
CA LEU A 256 -2.30 12.85 0.04
C LEU A 256 -2.28 14.22 -0.66
N LEU A 257 -3.11 15.19 -0.25
CA LEU A 257 -3.22 16.49 -0.91
C LEU A 257 -1.88 17.23 -1.08
N PRO A 258 -0.99 17.32 -0.06
CA PRO A 258 0.29 18.02 -0.25
C PRO A 258 1.14 17.43 -1.37
N LEU A 259 1.11 16.11 -1.55
CA LEU A 259 1.84 15.42 -2.61
C LEU A 259 1.22 15.68 -3.99
N TRP A 260 -0.12 15.76 -4.08
CA TRP A 260 -0.85 16.10 -5.30
C TRP A 260 -0.60 17.55 -5.72
N ILE A 261 -0.71 18.48 -4.76
CA ILE A 261 -0.45 19.91 -5.00
C ILE A 261 1.01 20.09 -5.41
N GLY A 262 1.95 19.41 -4.74
CA GLY A 262 3.36 19.44 -5.10
C GLY A 262 3.60 18.99 -6.54
N LEU A 263 2.99 17.87 -6.97
CA LEU A 263 3.12 17.37 -8.33
C LEU A 263 2.62 18.39 -9.37
N LEU A 264 1.42 18.94 -9.17
CA LEU A 264 0.85 19.97 -10.06
C LEU A 264 1.69 21.25 -10.09
N PHE A 265 2.22 21.67 -8.94
CA PHE A 265 3.04 22.86 -8.83
C PHE A 265 4.33 22.73 -9.65
N PHE A 266 5.06 21.64 -9.50
CA PHE A 266 6.32 21.43 -10.20
C PHE A 266 6.09 21.27 -11.70
N GLN A 267 5.04 20.58 -12.13
CA GLN A 267 4.73 20.37 -13.54
C GLN A 267 4.35 21.66 -14.27
N LYS A 268 3.64 22.59 -13.61
CA LYS A 268 3.23 23.85 -14.24
C LYS A 268 4.34 24.91 -14.27
N ARG A 269 5.34 24.81 -13.39
CA ARG A 269 6.35 25.86 -13.22
C ARG A 269 7.59 25.67 -14.11
N SER A 270 7.89 24.46 -14.52
CA SER A 270 9.08 24.18 -15.34
C SER A 270 8.70 24.05 -16.80
N ALA A 271 9.43 24.74 -17.67
CA ALA A 271 9.31 24.60 -19.11
C ALA A 271 9.86 23.24 -19.61
N ASP A 272 10.79 22.65 -18.83
CA ASP A 272 11.33 21.33 -19.08
C ASP A 272 10.65 20.28 -18.21
N ILE A 273 9.96 19.34 -18.86
CA ILE A 273 9.22 18.25 -18.21
C ILE A 273 10.14 17.36 -17.35
N TYR A 274 11.36 17.12 -17.80
CA TYR A 274 12.30 16.26 -17.07
C TYR A 274 12.82 16.94 -15.80
N ALA A 275 13.11 18.22 -15.88
CA ALA A 275 13.51 19.02 -14.72
C ALA A 275 12.38 19.08 -13.67
N SER A 276 11.12 19.15 -14.12
CA SER A 276 9.97 19.16 -13.20
C SER A 276 9.76 17.83 -12.50
N VAL A 277 9.93 16.70 -13.20
CA VAL A 277 9.85 15.36 -12.60
C VAL A 277 10.95 15.15 -11.58
N SER A 278 12.18 15.58 -11.87
CA SER A 278 13.30 15.55 -10.93
C SER A 278 13.04 16.36 -9.66
N ALA A 279 12.59 17.61 -9.82
CA ALA A 279 12.26 18.47 -8.69
C ALA A 279 11.15 17.89 -7.82
N TYR A 280 10.16 17.27 -8.43
CA TYR A 280 9.10 16.54 -7.70
C TYR A 280 9.67 15.33 -6.93
N GLY A 281 10.59 14.58 -7.52
CA GLY A 281 11.26 13.46 -6.84
C GLY A 281 12.00 13.89 -5.59
N ILE A 282 12.75 14.99 -5.65
CA ILE A 282 13.44 15.59 -4.50
C ILE A 282 12.42 16.02 -3.44
N PHE A 283 11.35 16.71 -3.85
CA PHE A 283 10.30 17.17 -2.94
C PHE A 283 9.66 15.99 -2.20
N VAL A 284 9.21 14.96 -2.91
CA VAL A 284 8.54 13.80 -2.30
C VAL A 284 9.49 13.07 -1.36
N GLY A 285 10.73 12.83 -1.77
CA GLY A 285 11.73 12.17 -0.93
C GLY A 285 11.95 12.92 0.39
N ARG A 286 12.15 14.23 0.33
CA ARG A 286 12.32 15.07 1.53
C ARG A 286 11.05 15.15 2.36
N TYR A 287 9.90 15.36 1.75
CA TYR A 287 8.61 15.46 2.43
C TYR A 287 8.28 14.17 3.20
N LEU A 288 8.40 13.02 2.53
CA LEU A 288 8.10 11.73 3.17
C LEU A 288 9.07 11.44 4.31
N ILE A 289 10.38 11.67 4.14
CA ILE A 289 11.34 11.44 5.22
C ILE A 289 11.06 12.40 6.39
N THR A 290 10.81 13.68 6.12
CA THR A 290 10.57 14.69 7.16
C THR A 290 9.33 14.39 7.98
N ILE A 291 8.28 13.80 7.39
CA ILE A 291 7.04 13.44 8.10
C ILE A 291 7.15 12.08 8.76
N LEU A 292 7.65 11.06 8.03
CA LEU A 292 7.66 9.68 8.52
C LEU A 292 8.63 9.47 9.69
N MET A 293 9.77 10.18 9.71
CA MET A 293 10.75 10.03 10.80
C MET A 293 10.19 10.48 12.16
N PRO A 294 9.61 11.70 12.31
CA PRO A 294 8.98 12.09 13.57
C PRO A 294 7.84 11.14 13.99
N VAL A 295 7.01 10.72 13.03
CA VAL A 295 5.91 9.77 13.31
C VAL A 295 6.47 8.44 13.83
N ALA A 296 7.56 7.93 13.26
CA ALA A 296 8.22 6.72 13.73
C ALA A 296 8.75 6.88 15.16
N ILE A 297 9.41 7.99 15.47
CA ILE A 297 9.96 8.29 16.80
C ILE A 297 8.85 8.41 17.85
N LEU A 298 7.79 9.18 17.54
CA LEU A 298 6.64 9.36 18.44
C LEU A 298 5.87 8.07 18.70
N SER A 299 5.65 7.28 17.64
CA SER A 299 4.92 6.01 17.77
C SER A 299 5.70 4.93 18.51
N ALA A 300 7.04 5.01 18.51
CA ALA A 300 7.90 4.09 19.27
C ALA A 300 7.88 4.36 20.78
N GLY A 301 7.35 5.50 21.22
CA GLY A 301 7.40 5.91 22.64
C GLY A 301 8.84 6.16 23.13
N ILE A 302 9.76 6.53 22.23
CA ILE A 302 11.16 6.78 22.56
C ILE A 302 11.33 8.12 23.31
N LEU A 303 10.35 9.02 23.21
CA LEU A 303 10.35 10.25 23.98
C LEU A 303 9.64 10.04 25.33
N PRO A 304 10.38 10.00 26.47
CA PRO A 304 9.77 9.92 27.78
C PRO A 304 8.97 11.21 28.05
N GLY A 305 7.67 11.09 28.27
CA GLY A 305 6.79 12.19 28.68
C GLY A 305 5.69 12.58 27.70
N VAL A 306 5.49 11.86 26.59
CA VAL A 306 4.39 12.08 25.63
C VAL A 306 3.45 10.84 25.62
N ALA A 307 3.28 10.19 26.76
CA ALA A 307 2.35 9.08 26.94
C ALA A 307 1.14 9.51 27.75
#